data_10da903043c21e3009a4338216e84427
#
_entry.id   10da903043c21e3009a4338216e84427
#
_cell.length_a   1.000
_cell.length_b   1.000
_cell.length_c   1.000
_cell.angle_alpha   90.00
_cell.angle_beta   90.00
_cell.angle_gamma   90.00
#
_symmetry.space_group_name_H-M   'P 1'
#
loop_
_entity.id
_entity.type
_entity.pdbx_description
1 polymer ?
#
loop_
_entity_poly.entity_id
_entity_poly.type
_entity_poly.pdbx_seq_one_letter_code
_entity_poly.pdbx_strand_id
1 'polypeptide(L)'
;MNTVVSLFKNNSDIDNLRDSGYGSAAFEVIKTPMYFRTADGSSKEVANKDMYFRADTGDQLAVHSSKYKMVTHQSMIDTARKVLERSQLNLKDIKETIAVGDSGGVCFVRHQLPNHQIETPDGDTAIMELLHINSHTSVWPYQATAGANQNACTNHQVFLGEIAAIYKARHTQSLDVDRGANLMNKIMGVMDEQNNIWGRWKNTNVGLKEAVRHIATATGSKVALDLLDKDEDFSSIMEVPAVYNNSSFMYVMAKYMGHYQKKMGSNYWAVYNALTDWATHHTGTRSNTIDLPISQVKRSEKIQQTIRNFSIAS
;
A
#
# COMPACT_ATOMS: atom_id res chain seq x y z
N MET A 1 13.82 -0.22 -10.58
CA MET A 1 14.12 1.23 -10.52
C MET A 1 12.82 1.97 -10.37
N ASN A 2 12.73 2.93 -9.44
CA ASN A 2 11.53 3.77 -9.32
C ASN A 2 11.69 4.93 -10.30
N THR A 3 10.75 5.08 -11.23
CA THR A 3 10.71 6.25 -12.10
C THR A 3 9.81 7.28 -11.42
N VAL A 4 10.38 8.41 -11.03
CA VAL A 4 9.64 9.56 -10.50
C VAL A 4 9.48 10.56 -11.63
N VAL A 5 8.24 10.84 -11.98
CA VAL A 5 7.89 11.87 -12.97
C VAL A 5 7.25 13.02 -12.22
N SER A 6 7.90 14.18 -12.23
CA SER A 6 7.36 15.43 -11.69
C SER A 6 6.79 16.23 -12.84
N LEU A 7 5.52 16.58 -12.79
CA LEU A 7 4.80 17.21 -13.88
C LEU A 7 4.38 18.63 -13.55
N PHE A 8 4.46 19.48 -14.55
CA PHE A 8 4.32 20.92 -14.40
C PHE A 8 3.10 21.46 -15.17
N LYS A 9 2.29 22.18 -14.44
CA LYS A 9 1.40 23.30 -14.86
C LYS A 9 0.41 23.07 -16.01
N ASN A 10 -0.87 23.03 -15.70
CA ASN A 10 -2.11 23.09 -16.49
C ASN A 10 -2.76 21.72 -16.78
N ASN A 11 -3.87 21.70 -17.51
CA ASN A 11 -4.47 20.47 -18.05
C ASN A 11 -3.49 19.63 -18.90
N SER A 12 -2.34 20.20 -19.28
CA SER A 12 -1.19 19.53 -19.87
C SER A 12 -0.50 18.54 -18.94
N ASP A 13 -0.76 18.55 -17.63
CA ASP A 13 -0.04 17.68 -16.69
C ASP A 13 -0.36 16.19 -16.92
N ILE A 14 -1.61 15.90 -17.29
CA ILE A 14 -1.99 14.51 -17.63
C ILE A 14 -1.43 14.07 -18.98
N ASP A 15 -1.29 14.97 -19.94
CA ASP A 15 -0.67 14.67 -21.24
C ASP A 15 0.82 14.42 -21.05
N ASN A 16 1.49 15.20 -20.20
CA ASN A 16 2.89 14.96 -19.83
C ASN A 16 3.09 13.62 -19.14
N LEU A 17 2.12 13.15 -18.31
CA LEU A 17 2.15 11.79 -17.73
C LEU A 17 2.13 10.74 -18.84
N ARG A 18 1.29 10.90 -19.85
CA ARG A 18 1.23 9.98 -20.99
C ARG A 18 2.52 9.98 -21.80
N ASP A 19 3.11 11.15 -22.02
CA ASP A 19 4.36 11.30 -22.75
C ASP A 19 5.58 10.74 -22.00
N SER A 20 5.52 10.66 -20.66
CA SER A 20 6.59 10.09 -19.83
C SER A 20 6.74 8.57 -19.96
N GLY A 21 5.78 7.90 -20.61
CA GLY A 21 5.79 6.47 -20.82
C GLY A 21 5.44 5.65 -19.57
N TYR A 22 5.92 4.43 -19.50
CA TYR A 22 5.58 3.46 -18.46
C TYR A 22 6.74 3.12 -17.52
N GLY A 23 7.91 3.73 -17.71
CA GLY A 23 9.10 3.47 -16.89
C GLY A 23 9.46 1.98 -16.82
N SER A 24 9.64 1.46 -15.60
CA SER A 24 9.98 0.04 -15.38
C SER A 24 8.85 -0.95 -15.72
N ALA A 25 7.64 -0.46 -16.01
CA ALA A 25 6.51 -1.27 -16.44
C ALA A 25 6.39 -1.38 -17.98
N ALA A 26 7.35 -0.82 -18.72
CA ALA A 26 7.38 -0.84 -20.19
C ALA A 26 7.93 -2.16 -20.74
N PHE A 27 7.22 -3.27 -20.50
CA PHE A 27 7.55 -4.57 -21.07
C PHE A 27 6.31 -5.28 -21.59
N GLU A 28 6.50 -6.12 -22.60
CA GLU A 28 5.44 -6.95 -23.14
C GLU A 28 5.30 -8.23 -22.32
N VAL A 29 4.06 -8.68 -22.12
CA VAL A 29 3.73 -9.96 -21.50
C VAL A 29 3.22 -10.91 -22.57
N ILE A 30 3.91 -12.05 -22.72
CA ILE A 30 3.55 -13.10 -23.67
C ILE A 30 2.78 -14.20 -22.93
N LYS A 31 1.72 -14.67 -23.59
CA LYS A 31 0.92 -15.81 -23.15
C LYS A 31 1.23 -17.01 -24.06
N THR A 32 1.50 -18.18 -23.47
CA THR A 32 1.74 -19.42 -24.20
C THR A 32 1.08 -20.62 -23.52
N PRO A 33 0.57 -21.61 -24.26
CA PRO A 33 0.14 -22.89 -23.69
C PRO A 33 1.28 -23.57 -22.92
N MET A 34 0.93 -24.30 -21.88
CA MET A 34 1.89 -25.10 -21.12
C MET A 34 1.97 -26.53 -21.65
N TYR A 35 3.19 -27.08 -21.65
CA TYR A 35 3.43 -28.47 -22.00
C TYR A 35 4.21 -29.18 -20.92
N PHE A 36 3.93 -30.45 -20.71
CA PHE A 36 4.76 -31.34 -19.89
C PHE A 36 5.29 -32.49 -20.72
N ARG A 37 6.45 -33.00 -20.34
CA ARG A 37 7.07 -34.13 -20.97
C ARG A 37 6.62 -35.43 -20.27
N THR A 38 6.09 -36.37 -21.04
CA THR A 38 5.67 -37.68 -20.57
C THR A 38 6.87 -38.63 -20.44
N ALA A 39 6.70 -39.78 -19.78
CA ALA A 39 7.77 -40.73 -19.54
C ALA A 39 8.38 -41.34 -20.84
N ASP A 40 7.59 -41.36 -21.91
CA ASP A 40 8.03 -41.79 -23.25
C ASP A 40 8.73 -40.68 -24.05
N GLY A 41 8.94 -39.51 -23.44
CA GLY A 41 9.59 -38.35 -24.05
C GLY A 41 8.69 -37.48 -24.92
N SER A 42 7.42 -37.85 -25.09
CA SER A 42 6.46 -37.01 -25.83
C SER A 42 6.06 -35.76 -25.04
N SER A 43 5.67 -34.70 -25.72
CA SER A 43 5.14 -33.47 -25.08
C SER A 43 3.62 -33.45 -25.17
N LYS A 44 2.96 -33.21 -24.04
CA LYS A 44 1.49 -33.05 -23.95
C LYS A 44 1.14 -31.71 -23.36
N GLU A 45 0.11 -31.05 -23.94
CA GLU A 45 -0.40 -29.79 -23.43
C GLU A 45 -1.12 -29.98 -22.08
N VAL A 46 -0.86 -29.06 -21.15
CA VAL A 46 -1.59 -28.97 -19.89
C VAL A 46 -2.94 -28.31 -20.17
N ALA A 47 -4.02 -29.08 -20.11
CA ALA A 47 -5.35 -28.59 -20.45
C ALA A 47 -5.75 -27.38 -19.58
N ASN A 48 -6.30 -26.37 -20.23
CA ASN A 48 -6.84 -25.16 -19.59
C ASN A 48 -5.85 -24.34 -18.76
N LYS A 49 -4.55 -24.42 -19.09
CA LYS A 49 -3.49 -23.63 -18.42
C LYS A 49 -2.60 -22.96 -19.45
N ASP A 50 -2.32 -21.68 -19.17
CA ASP A 50 -1.37 -20.88 -19.93
C ASP A 50 -0.30 -20.32 -18.99
N MET A 51 0.91 -20.23 -19.49
CA MET A 51 2.02 -19.54 -18.84
C MET A 51 2.13 -18.13 -19.38
N TYR A 52 2.40 -17.20 -18.49
CA TYR A 52 2.66 -15.80 -18.78
C TYR A 52 4.10 -15.48 -18.42
N PHE A 53 4.81 -14.81 -19.32
CA PHE A 53 6.21 -14.43 -19.10
C PHE A 53 6.54 -13.09 -19.76
N ARG A 54 7.63 -12.49 -19.33
CA ARG A 54 8.15 -11.25 -19.93
C ARG A 54 8.82 -11.55 -21.24
N ALA A 55 8.53 -10.76 -22.27
CA ALA A 55 9.14 -10.92 -23.57
C ALA A 55 10.63 -10.54 -23.60
N ASP A 56 11.01 -9.54 -22.78
CA ASP A 56 12.34 -8.96 -22.75
C ASP A 56 13.36 -9.79 -21.95
N THR A 57 12.95 -10.46 -20.89
CA THR A 57 13.84 -11.24 -20.01
C THR A 57 13.59 -12.74 -20.05
N GLY A 58 12.42 -13.17 -20.52
CA GLY A 58 11.99 -14.57 -20.42
C GLY A 58 11.54 -14.99 -19.02
N ASP A 59 11.52 -14.09 -18.05
CA ASP A 59 11.12 -14.40 -16.69
C ASP A 59 9.65 -14.83 -16.64
N GLN A 60 9.38 -15.96 -15.98
CA GLN A 60 8.04 -16.45 -15.73
C GLN A 60 7.33 -15.53 -14.75
N LEU A 61 6.15 -15.03 -15.11
CA LEU A 61 5.30 -14.22 -14.26
C LEU A 61 4.28 -15.06 -13.51
N ALA A 62 3.51 -15.88 -14.25
CA ALA A 62 2.43 -16.68 -13.65
C ALA A 62 1.98 -17.82 -14.54
N VAL A 63 1.23 -18.76 -13.92
CA VAL A 63 0.42 -19.75 -14.61
C VAL A 63 -1.04 -19.54 -14.24
N HIS A 64 -1.87 -19.27 -15.22
CA HIS A 64 -3.30 -19.03 -15.02
C HIS A 64 -4.15 -20.00 -15.83
N SER A 65 -5.46 -19.99 -15.57
CA SER A 65 -6.41 -20.68 -16.44
C SER A 65 -6.48 -19.98 -17.80
N SER A 66 -6.77 -20.70 -18.87
CA SER A 66 -6.91 -20.14 -20.22
C SER A 66 -7.99 -19.06 -20.32
N LYS A 67 -8.92 -19.03 -19.35
CA LYS A 67 -10.01 -18.03 -19.24
C LYS A 67 -9.55 -16.73 -18.54
N TYR A 68 -8.35 -16.71 -17.98
CA TYR A 68 -7.84 -15.53 -17.29
C TYR A 68 -7.58 -14.39 -18.27
N LYS A 69 -8.10 -13.21 -17.95
CA LYS A 69 -7.86 -11.98 -18.70
C LYS A 69 -6.83 -11.14 -17.97
N MET A 70 -5.62 -11.16 -18.47
CA MET A 70 -4.55 -10.36 -17.88
C MET A 70 -4.79 -8.88 -18.14
N VAL A 71 -4.69 -8.09 -17.09
CA VAL A 71 -4.53 -6.63 -17.16
C VAL A 71 -3.04 -6.36 -17.14
N THR A 72 -2.49 -5.81 -18.22
CA THR A 72 -1.08 -5.42 -18.27
C THR A 72 -0.82 -4.22 -17.35
N HIS A 73 0.44 -4.03 -16.93
CA HIS A 73 0.81 -2.87 -16.12
C HIS A 73 0.58 -1.56 -16.89
N GLN A 74 0.87 -1.53 -18.20
CA GLN A 74 0.58 -0.37 -19.05
C GLN A 74 -0.92 -0.04 -19.05
N SER A 75 -1.79 -1.06 -19.25
CA SER A 75 -3.23 -0.86 -19.24
C SER A 75 -3.74 -0.34 -17.88
N MET A 76 -3.15 -0.79 -16.77
CA MET A 76 -3.44 -0.26 -15.45
C MET A 76 -3.02 1.20 -15.30
N ILE A 77 -1.80 1.55 -15.75
CA ILE A 77 -1.28 2.91 -15.72
C ILE A 77 -2.17 3.84 -16.54
N ASP A 78 -2.52 3.45 -17.77
CA ASP A 78 -3.42 4.23 -18.63
C ASP A 78 -4.80 4.41 -18.00
N THR A 79 -5.32 3.36 -17.34
CA THR A 79 -6.59 3.45 -16.63
C THR A 79 -6.50 4.42 -15.46
N ALA A 80 -5.43 4.37 -14.67
CA ALA A 80 -5.20 5.29 -13.56
C ALA A 80 -5.16 6.75 -14.03
N ARG A 81 -4.43 7.02 -15.12
CA ARG A 81 -4.33 8.36 -15.74
C ARG A 81 -5.69 8.84 -16.27
N LYS A 82 -6.45 7.97 -16.96
CA LYS A 82 -7.80 8.29 -17.43
C LYS A 82 -8.79 8.56 -16.29
N VAL A 83 -8.67 7.85 -15.18
CA VAL A 83 -9.49 8.09 -13.99
C VAL A 83 -9.20 9.47 -13.41
N LEU A 84 -7.93 9.85 -13.30
CA LEU A 84 -7.52 11.18 -12.87
C LEU A 84 -8.04 12.27 -13.82
N GLU A 85 -7.85 12.09 -15.12
CA GLU A 85 -8.32 13.04 -16.14
C GLU A 85 -9.83 13.31 -16.07
N ARG A 86 -10.63 12.27 -15.77
CA ARG A 86 -12.09 12.40 -15.64
C ARG A 86 -12.55 12.81 -14.23
N SER A 87 -11.65 12.85 -13.28
CA SER A 87 -11.96 13.31 -11.92
C SER A 87 -12.08 14.83 -11.88
N GLN A 88 -12.71 15.36 -10.82
CA GLN A 88 -12.78 16.79 -10.53
C GLN A 88 -11.61 17.28 -9.67
N LEU A 89 -10.59 16.45 -9.49
CA LEU A 89 -9.42 16.77 -8.68
C LEU A 89 -8.55 17.82 -9.38
N ASN A 90 -7.94 18.70 -8.59
CA ASN A 90 -6.93 19.60 -9.09
C ASN A 90 -5.61 18.83 -9.30
N LEU A 91 -5.29 18.55 -10.55
CA LEU A 91 -4.12 17.77 -10.95
C LEU A 91 -2.84 18.61 -11.12
N LYS A 92 -2.91 19.91 -10.84
CA LYS A 92 -1.73 20.77 -10.94
C LYS A 92 -0.60 20.26 -10.06
N ASP A 93 0.61 20.20 -10.63
CA ASP A 93 1.83 19.72 -9.97
C ASP A 93 1.75 18.24 -9.50
N ILE A 94 0.85 17.45 -10.09
CA ILE A 94 0.75 16.02 -9.81
C ILE A 94 2.10 15.32 -10.03
N LYS A 95 2.44 14.38 -9.12
CA LYS A 95 3.64 13.56 -9.25
C LYS A 95 3.24 12.10 -9.39
N GLU A 96 3.80 11.44 -10.40
CA GLU A 96 3.63 10.01 -10.62
C GLU A 96 4.92 9.25 -10.27
N THR A 97 4.78 8.16 -9.54
CA THR A 97 5.88 7.22 -9.28
C THR A 97 5.41 5.83 -9.70
N ILE A 98 6.16 5.19 -10.61
CA ILE A 98 5.92 3.81 -11.05
C ILE A 98 7.01 2.92 -10.46
N ALA A 99 6.60 1.87 -9.77
CA ALA A 99 7.48 0.87 -9.20
C ALA A 99 7.02 -0.54 -9.59
N VAL A 100 7.93 -1.35 -10.08
CA VAL A 100 7.70 -2.75 -10.45
C VAL A 100 8.54 -3.64 -9.57
N GLY A 101 7.91 -4.61 -8.94
CA GLY A 101 8.56 -5.61 -8.10
C GLY A 101 8.27 -7.03 -8.60
N ASP A 102 8.83 -8.03 -7.89
CA ASP A 102 8.62 -9.45 -8.17
C ASP A 102 8.93 -9.79 -9.64
N SER A 103 10.11 -9.36 -10.12
CA SER A 103 10.59 -9.55 -11.51
C SER A 103 9.59 -9.13 -12.60
N GLY A 104 8.68 -8.20 -12.29
CA GLY A 104 7.59 -7.78 -13.18
C GLY A 104 6.22 -8.34 -12.79
N GLY A 105 6.14 -9.12 -11.72
CA GLY A 105 4.89 -9.72 -11.26
C GLY A 105 3.92 -8.73 -10.64
N VAL A 106 4.40 -7.62 -10.08
CA VAL A 106 3.58 -6.61 -9.40
C VAL A 106 4.00 -5.21 -9.81
N CYS A 107 3.02 -4.33 -10.04
CA CYS A 107 3.24 -2.92 -10.33
C CYS A 107 2.45 -2.03 -9.37
N PHE A 108 3.11 -0.99 -8.90
CA PHE A 108 2.53 0.07 -8.08
C PHE A 108 2.65 1.39 -8.84
N VAL A 109 1.56 2.14 -8.89
CA VAL A 109 1.56 3.50 -9.40
C VAL A 109 1.03 4.42 -8.31
N ARG A 110 1.83 5.37 -7.92
CA ARG A 110 1.49 6.36 -6.90
C ARG A 110 1.36 7.72 -7.55
N HIS A 111 0.23 8.37 -7.29
CA HIS A 111 0.01 9.76 -7.66
C HIS A 111 -0.08 10.59 -6.39
N GLN A 112 0.80 11.57 -6.24
CA GLN A 112 0.71 12.59 -5.20
C GLN A 112 0.04 13.83 -5.78
N LEU A 113 -0.92 14.38 -5.03
CA LEU A 113 -1.71 15.53 -5.42
C LEU A 113 -1.40 16.71 -4.49
N PRO A 114 -0.36 17.53 -4.78
CA PRO A 114 0.11 18.58 -3.87
C PRO A 114 -0.93 19.65 -3.54
N ASN A 115 -1.94 19.84 -4.42
CA ASN A 115 -3.02 20.79 -4.20
C ASN A 115 -4.19 20.23 -3.38
N HIS A 116 -4.09 18.97 -2.92
CA HIS A 116 -5.03 18.34 -2.01
C HIS A 116 -4.30 17.98 -0.72
N GLN A 117 -4.41 18.87 0.25
CA GLN A 117 -3.69 18.78 1.52
C GLN A 117 -4.67 18.86 2.68
N ILE A 118 -4.32 18.19 3.78
CA ILE A 118 -4.97 18.32 5.07
C ILE A 118 -3.95 18.64 6.14
N GLU A 119 -4.32 19.49 7.08
CA GLU A 119 -3.52 19.72 8.28
C GLU A 119 -3.73 18.53 9.23
N THR A 120 -2.65 17.91 9.63
CA THR A 120 -2.71 16.80 10.60
C THR A 120 -2.88 17.34 12.02
N PRO A 121 -3.37 16.52 12.97
CA PRO A 121 -3.62 16.98 14.34
C PRO A 121 -2.40 17.56 15.06
N ASP A 122 -1.18 17.22 14.66
CA ASP A 122 0.07 17.75 15.21
C ASP A 122 0.59 19.02 14.50
N GLY A 123 -0.21 19.58 13.58
CA GLY A 123 0.13 20.84 12.88
C GLY A 123 1.02 20.65 11.65
N ASP A 124 1.27 19.41 11.23
CA ASP A 124 1.94 19.11 9.96
C ASP A 124 0.94 19.05 8.80
N THR A 125 1.44 18.96 7.60
CA THR A 125 0.63 18.84 6.39
C THR A 125 0.76 17.46 5.79
N ALA A 126 -0.35 16.81 5.47
CA ALA A 126 -0.41 15.59 4.70
C ALA A 126 -0.96 15.84 3.30
N ILE A 127 -0.21 15.41 2.29
CA ILE A 127 -0.57 15.50 0.87
C ILE A 127 -1.29 14.23 0.48
N MET A 128 -2.42 14.37 -0.22
CA MET A 128 -3.19 13.23 -0.74
C MET A 128 -2.36 12.38 -1.69
N GLU A 129 -2.46 11.08 -1.52
CA GLU A 129 -1.88 10.07 -2.41
C GLU A 129 -2.94 9.09 -2.92
N LEU A 130 -2.81 8.72 -4.19
CA LEU A 130 -3.55 7.62 -4.79
C LEU A 130 -2.57 6.51 -5.15
N LEU A 131 -2.84 5.31 -4.69
CA LEU A 131 -2.03 4.13 -4.98
C LEU A 131 -2.84 3.16 -5.83
N HIS A 132 -2.34 2.88 -7.02
CA HIS A 132 -2.86 1.85 -7.91
C HIS A 132 -1.93 0.65 -7.87
N ILE A 133 -2.52 -0.55 -7.76
CA ILE A 133 -1.78 -1.81 -7.70
C ILE A 133 -2.34 -2.76 -8.74
N ASN A 134 -1.45 -3.41 -9.48
CA ASN A 134 -1.77 -4.51 -10.38
C ASN A 134 -0.79 -5.67 -10.17
N SER A 135 -1.27 -6.90 -10.29
CA SER A 135 -0.44 -8.10 -10.16
C SER A 135 -0.69 -9.07 -11.30
N HIS A 136 0.36 -9.41 -12.04
CA HIS A 136 0.34 -10.50 -13.01
C HIS A 136 0.31 -11.88 -12.33
N THR A 137 0.79 -11.95 -11.08
CA THR A 137 0.85 -13.18 -10.26
C THR A 137 -0.42 -13.48 -9.49
N SER A 138 -1.48 -12.66 -9.65
CA SER A 138 -2.75 -12.75 -8.91
C SER A 138 -2.64 -12.59 -7.39
N VAL A 139 -1.53 -12.08 -6.87
CA VAL A 139 -1.35 -11.77 -5.44
C VAL A 139 -2.30 -10.67 -5.02
N TRP A 140 -2.53 -9.69 -5.90
CA TRP A 140 -3.54 -8.65 -5.74
C TRP A 140 -4.44 -8.54 -6.97
N PRO A 141 -5.72 -8.23 -6.79
CA PRO A 141 -6.56 -7.72 -7.88
C PRO A 141 -6.05 -6.34 -8.30
N TYR A 142 -6.47 -5.84 -9.46
CA TYR A 142 -6.34 -4.40 -9.70
C TYR A 142 -7.11 -3.66 -8.62
N GLN A 143 -6.44 -2.72 -7.97
CA GLN A 143 -7.06 -1.87 -6.96
C GLN A 143 -6.48 -0.46 -6.99
N ALA A 144 -7.31 0.51 -6.63
CA ALA A 144 -6.93 1.87 -6.34
C ALA A 144 -7.33 2.20 -4.90
N THR A 145 -6.42 2.78 -4.14
CA THR A 145 -6.62 3.22 -2.76
C THR A 145 -6.21 4.66 -2.58
N ALA A 146 -6.88 5.36 -1.68
CA ALA A 146 -6.46 6.69 -1.24
C ALA A 146 -5.68 6.59 0.08
N GLY A 147 -4.77 7.51 0.25
CA GLY A 147 -4.01 7.73 1.47
C GLY A 147 -3.49 9.16 1.48
N ALA A 148 -2.57 9.45 2.37
CA ALA A 148 -1.86 10.71 2.39
C ALA A 148 -0.39 10.48 2.76
N ASN A 149 0.47 11.42 2.38
CA ASN A 149 1.87 11.45 2.75
C ASN A 149 2.12 12.67 3.63
N GLN A 150 2.54 12.44 4.85
CA GLN A 150 2.86 13.51 5.79
C GLN A 150 4.24 14.10 5.47
N ASN A 151 4.34 15.43 5.33
CA ASN A 151 5.55 16.09 4.85
C ASN A 151 6.73 15.98 5.82
N ALA A 152 6.50 16.16 7.13
CA ALA A 152 7.58 16.21 8.12
C ALA A 152 8.31 14.90 8.33
N CYS A 153 7.63 13.76 8.19
CA CYS A 153 8.23 12.44 8.41
C CYS A 153 8.14 11.49 7.23
N THR A 154 7.63 11.95 6.09
CA THR A 154 7.43 11.14 4.87
C THR A 154 6.69 9.82 5.07
N ASN A 155 5.93 9.70 6.19
CA ASN A 155 5.12 8.53 6.47
C ASN A 155 3.92 8.47 5.53
N HIS A 156 3.70 7.33 4.91
CA HIS A 156 2.50 7.07 4.14
C HIS A 156 1.32 6.81 5.09
N GLN A 157 0.47 7.80 5.22
CA GLN A 157 -0.73 7.71 6.04
C GLN A 157 -1.77 6.82 5.36
N VAL A 158 -2.31 5.89 6.12
CA VAL A 158 -3.29 4.91 5.64
C VAL A 158 -4.67 5.33 6.13
N PHE A 159 -5.62 5.47 5.21
CA PHE A 159 -6.99 5.82 5.56
C PHE A 159 -7.77 4.61 6.08
N LEU A 160 -8.81 4.87 6.88
CA LEU A 160 -9.65 3.83 7.45
C LEU A 160 -10.47 3.10 6.36
N GLY A 161 -10.41 1.81 6.41
CA GLY A 161 -11.33 0.79 5.89
C GLY A 161 -12.02 1.06 4.57
N GLU A 162 -13.31 1.33 4.60
CA GLU A 162 -14.14 1.58 3.42
C GLU A 162 -13.76 2.85 2.67
N ILE A 163 -13.18 3.80 3.37
CA ILE A 163 -12.70 5.07 2.87
C ILE A 163 -11.44 4.87 2.00
N ALA A 164 -10.57 3.93 2.37
CA ALA A 164 -9.30 3.71 1.69
C ALA A 164 -9.42 2.94 0.37
N ALA A 165 -10.41 2.08 0.21
CA ALA A 165 -10.56 1.25 -0.98
C ALA A 165 -11.47 1.92 -2.00
N ILE A 166 -10.87 2.70 -2.90
CA ILE A 166 -11.62 3.44 -3.91
C ILE A 166 -12.18 2.51 -4.98
N TYR A 167 -11.39 1.54 -5.41
CA TYR A 167 -11.76 0.68 -6.52
C TYR A 167 -11.06 -0.67 -6.44
N LYS A 168 -11.81 -1.76 -6.61
CA LYS A 168 -11.25 -3.10 -6.80
C LYS A 168 -11.92 -3.78 -7.99
N ALA A 169 -11.12 -4.29 -8.92
CA ALA A 169 -11.61 -5.07 -10.04
C ALA A 169 -10.84 -6.40 -10.14
N ARG A 170 -11.57 -7.48 -10.33
CA ARG A 170 -10.97 -8.78 -10.65
C ARG A 170 -10.45 -8.75 -12.09
N HIS A 171 -9.35 -9.44 -12.36
CA HIS A 171 -8.78 -9.59 -13.71
C HIS A 171 -9.69 -10.29 -14.74
N THR A 172 -10.92 -10.60 -14.38
CA THR A 172 -11.94 -11.17 -15.26
C THR A 172 -12.91 -10.12 -15.82
N GLN A 173 -12.82 -8.87 -15.35
CA GLN A 173 -13.72 -7.77 -15.72
C GLN A 173 -12.94 -6.65 -16.40
N SER A 174 -13.60 -5.92 -17.29
CA SER A 174 -13.07 -4.67 -17.83
C SER A 174 -12.98 -3.62 -16.73
N LEU A 175 -11.91 -2.80 -16.75
CA LEU A 175 -11.73 -1.69 -15.83
C LEU A 175 -12.72 -0.58 -16.20
N ASP A 176 -13.58 -0.19 -15.25
CA ASP A 176 -14.57 0.87 -15.42
C ASP A 176 -13.98 2.20 -14.96
N VAL A 177 -13.55 3.00 -15.94
CA VAL A 177 -12.90 4.30 -15.72
C VAL A 177 -13.86 5.31 -15.11
N ASP A 178 -15.13 5.31 -15.54
CA ASP A 178 -16.12 6.28 -15.04
C ASP A 178 -16.49 5.99 -13.59
N ARG A 179 -16.64 4.72 -13.24
CA ARG A 179 -16.80 4.32 -11.84
C ARG A 179 -15.58 4.74 -11.00
N GLY A 180 -14.37 4.54 -11.53
CA GLY A 180 -13.13 4.97 -10.89
C GLY A 180 -13.12 6.48 -10.63
N ALA A 181 -13.43 7.30 -11.65
CA ALA A 181 -13.48 8.76 -11.53
C ALA A 181 -14.55 9.23 -10.53
N ASN A 182 -15.75 8.65 -10.55
CA ASN A 182 -16.81 8.97 -9.59
C ASN A 182 -16.41 8.64 -8.14
N LEU A 183 -15.67 7.56 -7.93
CA LEU A 183 -15.14 7.23 -6.61
C LEU A 183 -14.03 8.22 -6.19
N MET A 184 -13.18 8.64 -7.12
CA MET A 184 -12.16 9.66 -6.87
C MET A 184 -12.77 11.00 -6.43
N ASN A 185 -13.87 11.43 -7.05
CA ASN A 185 -14.54 12.66 -6.67
C ASN A 185 -15.10 12.67 -5.24
N LYS A 186 -15.33 11.49 -4.65
CA LYS A 186 -15.75 11.36 -3.25
C LYS A 186 -14.59 11.48 -2.26
N ILE A 187 -13.35 11.40 -2.71
CA ILE A 187 -12.17 11.38 -1.83
C ILE A 187 -12.03 12.66 -1.01
N MET A 188 -12.44 13.82 -1.54
CA MET A 188 -12.33 15.06 -0.79
C MET A 188 -13.14 15.02 0.51
N GLY A 189 -14.39 14.53 0.45
CA GLY A 189 -15.19 14.33 1.68
C GLY A 189 -14.58 13.28 2.63
N VAL A 190 -13.92 12.28 2.07
CA VAL A 190 -13.18 11.26 2.81
C VAL A 190 -11.97 11.82 3.55
N MET A 191 -11.25 12.77 2.96
CA MET A 191 -10.11 13.42 3.62
C MET A 191 -10.54 14.18 4.87
N ASP A 192 -11.63 14.95 4.78
CA ASP A 192 -12.17 15.70 5.92
C ASP A 192 -12.62 14.76 7.05
N GLU A 193 -13.32 13.68 6.71
CA GLU A 193 -13.73 12.65 7.68
C GLU A 193 -12.50 12.00 8.33
N GLN A 194 -11.48 11.67 7.55
CA GLN A 194 -10.25 11.09 8.08
C GLN A 194 -9.51 12.03 9.02
N ASN A 195 -9.47 13.32 8.70
CA ASN A 195 -8.87 14.32 9.57
C ASN A 195 -9.61 14.42 10.91
N ASN A 196 -10.93 14.36 10.89
CA ASN A 196 -11.74 14.30 12.11
C ASN A 196 -11.45 13.03 12.95
N ILE A 197 -11.22 11.89 12.30
CA ILE A 197 -10.82 10.65 12.96
C ILE A 197 -9.44 10.82 13.61
N TRP A 198 -8.48 11.37 12.91
CA TRP A 198 -7.14 11.64 13.46
C TRP A 198 -7.18 12.60 14.64
N GLY A 199 -8.01 13.64 14.57
CA GLY A 199 -8.26 14.56 15.69
C GLY A 199 -8.79 13.83 16.93
N ARG A 200 -9.74 12.90 16.76
CA ARG A 200 -10.23 12.05 17.85
C ARG A 200 -9.12 11.16 18.42
N TRP A 201 -8.29 10.54 17.57
CA TRP A 201 -7.17 9.72 18.03
C TRP A 201 -6.13 10.51 18.83
N LYS A 202 -5.87 11.76 18.45
CA LYS A 202 -5.00 12.66 19.22
C LYS A 202 -5.54 12.93 20.62
N ASN A 203 -6.86 13.08 20.73
CA ASN A 203 -7.55 13.42 21.97
C ASN A 203 -7.92 12.20 22.83
N THR A 204 -7.70 10.98 22.34
CA THR A 204 -8.00 9.76 23.08
C THR A 204 -6.71 9.16 23.62
N ASN A 205 -6.56 9.19 24.95
CA ASN A 205 -5.42 8.58 25.63
C ASN A 205 -5.45 7.05 25.49
N VAL A 206 -4.28 6.47 25.37
CA VAL A 206 -4.07 5.01 25.33
C VAL A 206 -3.07 4.61 26.40
N GLY A 207 -3.43 3.61 27.22
CA GLY A 207 -2.52 3.00 28.18
C GLY A 207 -1.39 2.23 27.48
N LEU A 208 -0.23 2.09 28.13
CA LEU A 208 0.91 1.39 27.55
C LEU A 208 0.57 -0.03 27.12
N LYS A 209 -0.16 -0.78 27.97
CA LYS A 209 -0.58 -2.16 27.68
C LYS A 209 -1.43 -2.26 26.41
N GLU A 210 -2.35 -1.34 26.22
CA GLU A 210 -3.20 -1.26 25.04
C GLU A 210 -2.41 -0.84 23.79
N ALA A 211 -1.51 0.14 23.89
CA ALA A 211 -0.62 0.53 22.82
C ALA A 211 0.26 -0.67 22.35
N VAL A 212 0.83 -1.40 23.32
CA VAL A 212 1.61 -2.62 23.04
C VAL A 212 0.75 -3.67 22.34
N ARG A 213 -0.50 -3.86 22.73
CA ARG A 213 -1.44 -4.79 22.09
C ARG A 213 -1.68 -4.43 20.61
N HIS A 214 -1.94 -3.18 20.31
CA HIS A 214 -2.14 -2.72 18.93
C HIS A 214 -0.86 -2.90 18.09
N ILE A 215 0.30 -2.57 18.66
CA ILE A 215 1.59 -2.76 18.00
C ILE A 215 1.88 -4.24 17.74
N ALA A 216 1.65 -5.10 18.74
CA ALA A 216 1.83 -6.55 18.61
C ALA A 216 0.90 -7.15 17.53
N THR A 217 -0.35 -6.70 17.48
CA THR A 217 -1.33 -7.10 16.47
C THR A 217 -0.86 -6.74 15.05
N ALA A 218 -0.49 -5.47 14.82
CA ALA A 218 -0.05 -5.00 13.51
C ALA A 218 1.24 -5.70 13.04
N THR A 219 2.18 -5.91 13.94
CA THR A 219 3.49 -6.52 13.63
C THR A 219 3.47 -8.06 13.65
N GLY A 220 2.37 -8.67 14.11
CA GLY A 220 2.20 -10.11 14.19
C GLY A 220 3.01 -10.75 15.32
N SER A 221 3.27 -10.06 16.42
CA SER A 221 3.97 -10.59 17.58
C SER A 221 3.03 -11.41 18.47
N LYS A 222 2.76 -12.66 18.08
CA LYS A 222 1.84 -13.56 18.80
C LYS A 222 2.27 -13.77 20.26
N VAL A 223 3.57 -13.94 20.50
CA VAL A 223 4.09 -14.16 21.87
C VAL A 223 3.80 -12.94 22.76
N ALA A 224 3.95 -11.72 22.25
CA ALA A 224 3.60 -10.52 23.02
C ALA A 224 2.08 -10.46 23.32
N LEU A 225 1.23 -10.85 22.37
CA LEU A 225 -0.22 -10.92 22.60
C LEU A 225 -0.58 -11.96 23.66
N ASP A 226 -0.01 -13.17 23.58
CA ASP A 226 -0.26 -14.25 24.55
C ASP A 226 0.16 -13.86 25.99
N LEU A 227 1.25 -13.09 26.13
CA LEU A 227 1.73 -12.59 27.43
C LEU A 227 0.82 -11.47 27.96
N LEU A 228 0.38 -10.56 27.09
CA LEU A 228 -0.60 -9.53 27.45
C LEU A 228 -1.94 -10.11 27.89
N ASP A 229 -2.35 -11.24 27.29
CA ASP A 229 -3.59 -11.95 27.68
C ASP A 229 -3.47 -12.67 29.03
N LYS A 230 -2.23 -13.02 29.45
CA LYS A 230 -1.93 -13.53 30.80
C LYS A 230 -1.69 -12.45 31.83
N ASP A 231 -1.94 -11.18 31.46
CA ASP A 231 -1.77 -10.00 32.32
C ASP A 231 -0.32 -9.71 32.76
N GLU A 232 0.65 -10.22 32.02
CA GLU A 232 2.06 -9.91 32.26
C GLU A 232 2.34 -8.41 32.10
N ASP A 233 3.25 -7.90 32.92
CA ASP A 233 3.68 -6.52 32.82
C ASP A 233 4.60 -6.28 31.60
N PHE A 234 4.72 -5.01 31.22
CA PHE A 234 5.49 -4.64 30.03
C PHE A 234 6.98 -5.03 30.15
N SER A 235 7.57 -4.90 31.33
CA SER A 235 9.00 -5.22 31.54
C SER A 235 9.24 -6.72 31.28
N SER A 236 8.42 -7.57 31.90
CA SER A 236 8.48 -9.01 31.72
C SER A 236 8.27 -9.44 30.25
N ILE A 237 7.34 -8.79 29.54
CA ILE A 237 7.10 -9.03 28.11
C ILE A 237 8.37 -8.73 27.29
N MET A 238 9.05 -7.63 27.57
CA MET A 238 10.24 -7.20 26.83
C MET A 238 11.49 -8.05 27.09
N GLU A 239 11.53 -8.82 28.17
CA GLU A 239 12.61 -9.74 28.49
C GLU A 239 12.53 -11.07 27.73
N VAL A 240 11.37 -11.37 27.13
CA VAL A 240 11.16 -12.64 26.43
C VAL A 240 11.89 -12.63 25.07
N PRO A 241 12.84 -13.56 24.81
CA PRO A 241 13.64 -13.57 23.59
C PRO A 241 12.82 -13.57 22.30
N ALA A 242 11.69 -14.27 22.27
CA ALA A 242 10.83 -14.32 21.09
C ALA A 242 10.14 -12.97 20.79
N VAL A 243 9.92 -12.13 21.80
CA VAL A 243 9.42 -10.74 21.64
C VAL A 243 10.56 -9.85 21.19
N TYR A 244 11.69 -9.88 21.91
CA TYR A 244 12.86 -9.06 21.63
C TYR A 244 13.42 -9.31 20.21
N ASN A 245 13.42 -10.55 19.74
CA ASN A 245 13.89 -10.91 18.40
C ASN A 245 12.89 -10.61 17.27
N ASN A 246 11.68 -10.16 17.57
CA ASN A 246 10.74 -9.68 16.55
C ASN A 246 11.13 -8.26 16.12
N SER A 247 11.92 -8.16 15.05
CA SER A 247 12.47 -6.89 14.55
C SER A 247 11.38 -5.85 14.21
N SER A 248 10.23 -6.28 13.69
CA SER A 248 9.11 -5.38 13.37
C SER A 248 8.48 -4.82 14.64
N PHE A 249 8.20 -5.68 15.63
CA PHE A 249 7.65 -5.26 16.91
C PHE A 249 8.59 -4.27 17.62
N MET A 250 9.87 -4.63 17.73
CA MET A 250 10.87 -3.81 18.38
C MET A 250 11.07 -2.47 17.67
N TYR A 251 11.05 -2.44 16.35
CA TYR A 251 11.13 -1.20 15.59
C TYR A 251 9.99 -0.26 15.97
N VAL A 252 8.73 -0.75 15.92
CA VAL A 252 7.56 0.09 16.23
C VAL A 252 7.57 0.55 17.68
N MET A 253 7.93 -0.33 18.63
CA MET A 253 8.04 0.02 20.04
C MET A 253 9.10 1.12 20.28
N ALA A 254 10.27 1.00 19.66
CA ALA A 254 11.32 2.01 19.76
C ALA A 254 10.87 3.37 19.18
N LYS A 255 10.15 3.37 18.04
CA LYS A 255 9.58 4.58 17.44
C LYS A 255 8.46 5.18 18.32
N TYR A 256 7.56 4.35 18.82
CA TYR A 256 6.48 4.80 19.69
C TYR A 256 7.03 5.45 20.96
N MET A 257 7.82 4.73 21.75
CA MET A 257 8.31 5.21 23.04
C MET A 257 9.41 6.27 22.91
N GLY A 258 10.30 6.10 21.93
CA GLY A 258 11.45 6.97 21.74
C GLY A 258 11.12 8.31 21.09
N HIS A 259 10.12 8.36 20.24
CA HIS A 259 9.80 9.54 19.41
C HIS A 259 8.34 9.98 19.53
N TYR A 260 7.39 9.18 19.05
CA TYR A 260 6.00 9.64 18.86
C TYR A 260 5.29 9.92 20.19
N GLN A 261 5.40 9.03 21.17
CA GLN A 261 4.82 9.25 22.50
C GLN A 261 5.37 10.51 23.17
N LYS A 262 6.66 10.78 23.04
CA LYS A 262 7.28 12.00 23.61
C LYS A 262 6.82 13.27 22.91
N LYS A 263 6.63 13.22 21.59
CA LYS A 263 6.24 14.38 20.79
C LYS A 263 4.72 14.66 20.86
N MET A 264 3.91 13.62 20.89
CA MET A 264 2.45 13.70 20.67
C MET A 264 1.63 13.30 21.90
N GLY A 265 2.26 12.71 22.94
CA GLY A 265 1.58 12.15 24.11
C GLY A 265 1.20 10.68 23.95
N SER A 266 0.69 10.09 25.05
CA SER A 266 0.22 8.69 25.06
C SER A 266 -1.20 8.60 24.51
N ASN A 267 -1.34 8.66 23.20
CA ASN A 267 -2.63 8.63 22.52
C ASN A 267 -2.58 7.75 21.25
N TYR A 268 -3.74 7.48 20.67
CA TYR A 268 -3.82 6.65 19.45
C TYR A 268 -3.14 7.27 18.24
N TRP A 269 -3.04 8.61 18.17
CA TRP A 269 -2.32 9.29 17.10
C TRP A 269 -0.83 8.96 17.12
N ALA A 270 -0.22 8.90 18.31
CA ALA A 270 1.18 8.49 18.47
C ALA A 270 1.41 7.02 18.07
N VAL A 271 0.51 6.12 18.47
CA VAL A 271 0.56 4.69 18.06
C VAL A 271 0.44 4.57 16.55
N TYR A 272 -0.52 5.26 15.95
CA TYR A 272 -0.74 5.26 14.50
C TYR A 272 0.49 5.74 13.73
N ASN A 273 1.12 6.84 14.16
CA ASN A 273 2.32 7.36 13.51
C ASN A 273 3.51 6.40 13.62
N ALA A 274 3.68 5.70 14.74
CA ALA A 274 4.72 4.67 14.88
C ALA A 274 4.48 3.49 13.93
N LEU A 275 3.23 3.09 13.72
CA LEU A 275 2.85 2.04 12.79
C LEU A 275 3.08 2.46 11.33
N THR A 276 2.71 3.68 10.95
CA THR A 276 2.91 4.18 9.57
C THR A 276 4.39 4.42 9.25
N ASP A 277 5.19 4.85 10.24
CA ASP A 277 6.66 4.90 10.13
C ASP A 277 7.23 3.48 9.81
N TRP A 278 6.79 2.47 10.54
CA TRP A 278 7.20 1.09 10.27
C TRP A 278 6.77 0.62 8.88
N ALA A 279 5.55 0.90 8.44
CA ALA A 279 5.10 0.51 7.12
C ALA A 279 5.95 1.14 6.01
N THR A 280 6.35 2.40 6.20
CA THR A 280 7.05 3.19 5.20
C THR A 280 8.56 2.95 5.22
N HIS A 281 9.18 2.95 6.40
CA HIS A 281 10.64 3.07 6.53
C HIS A 281 11.36 1.80 7.00
N HIS A 282 10.66 0.84 7.62
CA HIS A 282 11.33 -0.35 8.11
C HIS A 282 11.79 -1.22 6.93
N THR A 283 13.09 -1.28 6.73
CA THR A 283 13.74 -2.23 5.82
C THR A 283 14.10 -3.46 6.63
N GLY A 284 13.29 -4.51 6.54
CA GLY A 284 13.61 -5.78 7.21
C GLY A 284 14.97 -6.32 6.76
N THR A 285 15.63 -7.09 7.62
CA THR A 285 16.98 -7.66 7.42
C THR A 285 17.14 -8.55 6.17
N ARG A 286 16.07 -8.79 5.41
CA ARG A 286 16.04 -9.61 4.18
C ARG A 286 15.42 -8.90 2.97
N SER A 287 15.08 -7.62 3.06
CA SER A 287 14.46 -6.96 1.91
C SER A 287 15.51 -6.52 0.91
N ASN A 288 15.55 -7.18 -0.23
CA ASN A 288 16.08 -6.57 -1.44
C ASN A 288 15.25 -5.31 -1.73
N THR A 289 15.88 -4.25 -2.21
CA THR A 289 15.23 -2.97 -2.58
C THR A 289 14.04 -3.13 -3.53
N ILE A 290 13.96 -4.25 -4.25
CA ILE A 290 12.91 -4.61 -5.20
C ILE A 290 11.59 -4.98 -4.50
N ASP A 291 11.67 -5.59 -3.29
CA ASP A 291 10.47 -6.05 -2.55
C ASP A 291 9.92 -5.00 -1.58
N LEU A 292 10.58 -3.84 -1.47
CA LEU A 292 10.17 -2.79 -0.54
C LEU A 292 8.74 -2.29 -0.78
N PRO A 293 8.30 -1.96 -2.01
CA PRO A 293 6.92 -1.55 -2.27
C PRO A 293 5.90 -2.63 -1.87
N ILE A 294 6.18 -3.90 -2.12
CA ILE A 294 5.33 -5.03 -1.74
C ILE A 294 5.20 -5.10 -0.22
N SER A 295 6.32 -4.97 0.49
CA SER A 295 6.34 -4.99 1.95
C SER A 295 5.58 -3.81 2.55
N GLN A 296 5.72 -2.62 1.99
CA GLN A 296 4.98 -1.42 2.41
C GLN A 296 3.47 -1.61 2.28
N VAL A 297 3.00 -2.11 1.14
CA VAL A 297 1.55 -2.36 0.93
C VAL A 297 1.02 -3.40 1.92
N LYS A 298 1.70 -4.53 2.10
CA LYS A 298 1.29 -5.56 3.07
C LYS A 298 1.24 -5.04 4.51
N ARG A 299 2.17 -4.16 4.90
CA ARG A 299 2.14 -3.52 6.21
C ARG A 299 1.00 -2.54 6.34
N SER A 300 0.75 -1.73 5.30
CA SER A 300 -0.38 -0.81 5.26
C SER A 300 -1.72 -1.52 5.41
N GLU A 301 -1.91 -2.68 4.77
CA GLU A 301 -3.10 -3.52 4.95
C GLU A 301 -3.26 -4.00 6.40
N LYS A 302 -2.17 -4.39 7.07
CA LYS A 302 -2.20 -4.78 8.49
C LYS A 302 -2.53 -3.60 9.40
N ILE A 303 -2.00 -2.41 9.11
CA ILE A 303 -2.34 -1.19 9.84
C ILE A 303 -3.82 -0.90 9.69
N GLN A 304 -4.38 -0.93 8.48
CA GLN A 304 -5.81 -0.73 8.25
C GLN A 304 -6.69 -1.68 9.07
N GLN A 305 -6.28 -2.95 9.20
CA GLN A 305 -6.98 -3.92 10.04
C GLN A 305 -6.88 -3.57 11.53
N THR A 306 -5.71 -3.12 11.98
CA THR A 306 -5.45 -2.81 13.40
C THR A 306 -6.17 -1.55 13.86
N ILE A 307 -6.14 -0.48 13.06
CA ILE A 307 -6.72 0.82 13.43
C ILE A 307 -8.26 0.81 13.50
N ARG A 308 -8.93 -0.18 12.91
CA ARG A 308 -10.37 -0.40 13.09
C ARG A 308 -10.75 -0.68 14.55
N ASN A 309 -9.80 -1.20 15.31
CA ASN A 309 -9.97 -1.54 16.72
C ASN A 309 -9.52 -0.41 17.66
N PHE A 310 -9.13 0.76 17.13
CA PHE A 310 -8.81 1.90 17.96
C PHE A 310 -10.10 2.37 18.64
N SER A 311 -10.10 2.36 19.97
CA SER A 311 -11.21 2.91 20.74
C SER A 311 -11.31 4.40 20.46
N ILE A 312 -12.52 4.87 20.20
CA ILE A 312 -12.80 6.29 20.03
C ILE A 312 -13.66 6.66 21.22
N ALA A 313 -13.16 7.55 22.08
CA ALA A 313 -13.98 8.13 23.12
C ALA A 313 -15.19 8.79 22.48
N SER A 314 -16.39 8.35 22.83
CA SER A 314 -17.67 8.88 22.38
C SER A 314 -17.92 10.28 22.95
#